data_2cd653ec3d35b4c818751ce65f7e5084
#
_entry.id   2cd653ec3d35b4c818751ce65f7e5084
#
_cell.length_a   1.000
_cell.length_b   1.000
_cell.length_c   1.000
_cell.angle_alpha   90.00
_cell.angle_beta   90.00
_cell.angle_gamma   90.00
#
_symmetry.space_group_name_H-M   'P 1'
#
loop_
_entity.id
_entity.type
_entity.pdbx_description
1 polymer ?
#
loop_
_entity_poly.entity_id
_entity_poly.type
_entity_poly.pdbx_seq_one_letter_code
_entity_poly.pdbx_strand_id
1 'polypeptide(L)'
;SRAGPFGDFVHETDDAVGRLLRALEESGQADHTLVLFSADNGPERYAYARDERHGHWSSHPLRGLKRDLYEGGHRVPFLARWPGVIRPGTVSEALVSQVDVMATLATITGHNLPRDAAEDSHDLLPLLRGGTAPVRAAHVHNTNANGYAIRAGDWVLILAKDGYVSARDRAWEARHGYPADDAGEVELYNLKTDLGQRHNVAGAHPAKVAELTALLRQLREQGHSAPRLTAPSR
;
A
#
# COMPACT_ATOMS: atom_id res chain seq x y z
N SER A 1 -23.96 1.99 12.53
CA SER A 1 -23.04 3.13 12.54
C SER A 1 -23.50 4.26 11.60
N ARG A 2 -22.85 5.41 11.64
CA ARG A 2 -23.14 6.53 10.71
C ARG A 2 -22.79 6.20 9.26
N ALA A 3 -21.92 5.22 9.01
CA ALA A 3 -21.55 4.75 7.68
C ALA A 3 -22.43 3.57 7.19
N GLY A 4 -23.59 3.36 7.83
CA GLY A 4 -24.55 2.32 7.49
C GLY A 4 -24.00 0.89 7.70
N PRO A 5 -24.54 -0.13 7.01
CA PRO A 5 -24.16 -1.53 7.20
C PRO A 5 -22.66 -1.81 7.02
N PHE A 6 -21.97 -1.05 6.17
CA PHE A 6 -20.51 -1.18 6.04
C PHE A 6 -19.80 -0.75 7.33
N GLY A 7 -20.21 0.36 7.92
CA GLY A 7 -19.63 0.80 9.17
C GLY A 7 -19.98 -0.13 10.34
N ASP A 8 -21.14 -0.79 10.30
CA ASP A 8 -21.48 -1.82 11.28
C ASP A 8 -20.55 -3.03 11.16
N PHE A 9 -20.23 -3.45 9.93
CA PHE A 9 -19.27 -4.51 9.66
C PHE A 9 -17.85 -4.12 10.11
N VAL A 10 -17.44 -2.86 9.93
CA VAL A 10 -16.14 -2.38 10.45
C VAL A 10 -16.11 -2.43 11.98
N HIS A 11 -17.20 -2.06 12.66
CA HIS A 11 -17.31 -2.20 14.12
C HIS A 11 -17.22 -3.66 14.59
N GLU A 12 -17.87 -4.57 13.87
CA GLU A 12 -17.78 -6.02 14.16
C GLU A 12 -16.35 -6.53 13.99
N THR A 13 -15.66 -6.08 12.93
CA THR A 13 -14.26 -6.41 12.69
C THR A 13 -13.36 -5.89 13.81
N ASP A 14 -13.56 -4.65 14.25
CA ASP A 14 -12.82 -4.04 15.35
C ASP A 14 -13.06 -4.78 16.69
N ASP A 15 -14.31 -5.16 16.98
CA ASP A 15 -14.63 -6.00 18.17
C ASP A 15 -13.93 -7.36 18.09
N ALA A 16 -13.92 -8.01 16.92
CA ALA A 16 -13.23 -9.28 16.73
C ALA A 16 -11.71 -9.16 17.01
N VAL A 17 -11.07 -8.09 16.51
CA VAL A 17 -9.66 -7.79 16.83
C VAL A 17 -9.48 -7.55 18.33
N GLY A 18 -10.37 -6.78 18.95
CA GLY A 18 -10.35 -6.54 20.40
C GLY A 18 -10.46 -7.83 21.23
N ARG A 19 -11.29 -8.78 20.79
CA ARG A 19 -11.43 -10.11 21.42
C ARG A 19 -10.16 -10.92 21.29
N LEU A 20 -9.52 -10.93 20.12
CA LEU A 20 -8.24 -11.61 19.91
C LEU A 20 -7.12 -11.04 20.80
N LEU A 21 -7.04 -9.70 20.90
CA LEU A 21 -6.05 -9.05 21.76
C LEU A 21 -6.26 -9.40 23.24
N ARG A 22 -7.50 -9.41 23.72
CA ARG A 22 -7.82 -9.84 25.09
C ARG A 22 -7.43 -11.31 25.33
N ALA A 23 -7.72 -12.20 24.38
CA ALA A 23 -7.34 -13.61 24.51
C ALA A 23 -5.81 -13.81 24.61
N LEU A 24 -5.03 -13.00 23.88
CA LEU A 24 -3.57 -13.00 24.01
C LEU A 24 -3.11 -12.51 25.38
N GLU A 25 -3.75 -11.49 25.94
CA GLU A 25 -3.47 -10.98 27.29
C GLU A 25 -3.83 -12.00 28.37
N GLU A 26 -5.02 -12.57 28.31
CA GLU A 26 -5.52 -13.58 29.27
C GLU A 26 -4.70 -14.87 29.25
N SER A 27 -4.16 -15.24 28.09
CA SER A 27 -3.30 -16.42 27.96
C SER A 27 -1.82 -16.16 28.30
N GLY A 28 -1.45 -14.91 28.63
CA GLY A 28 -0.06 -14.51 28.89
C GLY A 28 0.85 -14.53 27.66
N GLN A 29 0.29 -14.55 26.44
CA GLN A 29 1.04 -14.59 25.19
C GLN A 29 1.28 -13.20 24.58
N ALA A 30 0.67 -12.15 25.13
CA ALA A 30 0.70 -10.82 24.52
C ALA A 30 2.10 -10.29 24.26
N ASP A 31 3.04 -10.47 25.20
CA ASP A 31 4.42 -9.98 25.10
C ASP A 31 5.30 -10.81 24.14
N HIS A 32 4.85 -12.00 23.79
CA HIS A 32 5.56 -12.91 22.89
C HIS A 32 4.91 -13.01 21.50
N THR A 33 3.94 -12.14 21.18
CA THR A 33 3.20 -12.19 19.92
C THR A 33 3.33 -10.89 19.14
N LEU A 34 3.81 -11.00 17.90
CA LEU A 34 3.67 -9.95 16.89
C LEU A 34 2.28 -10.03 16.26
N VAL A 35 1.47 -9.00 16.44
CA VAL A 35 0.16 -8.86 15.79
C VAL A 35 0.28 -7.88 14.64
N LEU A 36 -0.10 -8.31 13.44
CA LEU A 36 -0.21 -7.47 12.25
C LEU A 36 -1.68 -7.40 11.84
N PHE A 37 -2.16 -6.19 11.58
CA PHE A 37 -3.48 -5.94 11.03
C PHE A 37 -3.37 -5.17 9.73
N SER A 38 -4.02 -5.66 8.68
CA SER A 38 -4.05 -5.03 7.38
C SER A 38 -5.32 -5.43 6.60
N ALA A 39 -5.46 -4.90 5.38
CA ALA A 39 -6.47 -5.32 4.42
C ALA A 39 -5.79 -5.78 3.13
N ASP A 40 -6.46 -6.58 2.32
CA ASP A 40 -5.93 -7.15 1.08
C ASP A 40 -5.84 -6.13 -0.06
N ASN A 41 -6.79 -5.19 -0.12
CA ASN A 41 -6.88 -4.15 -1.15
C ASN A 41 -7.78 -2.99 -0.70
N GLY A 42 -7.85 -1.95 -1.50
CA GLY A 42 -8.77 -0.83 -1.33
C GLY A 42 -10.25 -1.22 -1.47
N PRO A 43 -11.18 -0.29 -1.23
CA PRO A 43 -12.60 -0.56 -1.18
C PRO A 43 -13.17 -0.90 -2.56
N GLU A 44 -14.25 -1.69 -2.58
CA GLU A 44 -15.02 -2.00 -3.77
C GLU A 44 -15.89 -0.80 -4.23
N ARG A 45 -16.39 -0.86 -5.46
CA ARG A 45 -17.22 0.19 -6.10
C ARG A 45 -18.44 0.63 -5.29
N TYR A 46 -18.87 -0.17 -4.32
CA TYR A 46 -19.94 0.22 -3.39
C TYR A 46 -19.58 1.44 -2.53
N ALA A 47 -18.32 1.85 -2.53
CA ALA A 47 -17.86 3.06 -1.87
C ALA A 47 -18.55 4.32 -2.41
N TYR A 48 -18.84 4.40 -3.71
CA TYR A 48 -19.59 5.52 -4.30
C TYR A 48 -20.97 5.67 -3.65
N ALA A 49 -21.78 4.62 -3.69
CA ALA A 49 -23.13 4.64 -3.09
C ALA A 49 -23.11 4.84 -1.57
N ARG A 50 -22.04 4.42 -0.90
CA ARG A 50 -21.86 4.65 0.55
C ARG A 50 -21.60 6.11 0.83
N ASP A 51 -20.73 6.74 0.04
CA ASP A 51 -20.44 8.16 0.18
C ASP A 51 -21.71 9.00 -0.07
N GLU A 52 -22.46 8.72 -1.13
CA GLU A 52 -23.71 9.41 -1.43
C GLU A 52 -24.76 9.28 -0.32
N ARG A 53 -24.87 8.11 0.31
CA ARG A 53 -25.88 7.85 1.34
C ARG A 53 -25.47 8.28 2.74
N HIS A 54 -24.18 8.21 3.03
CA HIS A 54 -23.67 8.32 4.40
C HIS A 54 -22.53 9.33 4.55
N GLY A 55 -22.08 9.98 3.46
CA GLY A 55 -20.94 10.88 3.48
C GLY A 55 -19.64 10.18 3.86
N HIS A 56 -19.51 8.88 3.55
CA HIS A 56 -18.34 8.08 3.93
C HIS A 56 -17.61 7.53 2.71
N TRP A 57 -16.54 8.22 2.29
CA TRP A 57 -15.60 7.72 1.29
C TRP A 57 -14.51 6.89 1.95
N SER A 58 -14.51 5.58 1.70
CA SER A 58 -13.69 4.60 2.45
C SER A 58 -12.19 4.70 2.19
N SER A 59 -11.76 5.30 1.09
CA SER A 59 -10.35 5.54 0.78
C SER A 59 -9.92 7.00 0.90
N HIS A 60 -10.76 7.87 1.51
CA HIS A 60 -10.42 9.29 1.66
C HIS A 60 -9.03 9.51 2.27
N PRO A 61 -8.21 10.40 1.71
CA PRO A 61 -8.42 11.24 0.54
C PRO A 61 -7.93 10.63 -0.78
N LEU A 62 -7.66 9.33 -0.81
CA LEU A 62 -7.02 8.63 -1.93
C LEU A 62 -7.99 8.43 -3.09
N ARG A 63 -7.49 8.55 -4.31
CA ARG A 63 -8.19 8.24 -5.55
C ARG A 63 -8.19 6.74 -5.82
N GLY A 64 -9.25 6.26 -6.48
CA GLY A 64 -9.35 4.88 -6.94
C GLY A 64 -9.94 3.92 -5.91
N LEU A 65 -10.24 2.74 -6.41
CA LEU A 65 -10.85 1.62 -5.70
C LEU A 65 -10.06 0.35 -5.98
N LYS A 66 -10.43 -0.75 -5.36
CA LYS A 66 -9.87 -2.09 -5.62
C LYS A 66 -9.66 -2.31 -7.11
N ARG A 67 -8.51 -2.80 -7.49
CA ARG A 67 -7.97 -3.04 -8.85
C ARG A 67 -7.38 -1.81 -9.54
N ASP A 68 -7.66 -0.59 -9.07
CA ASP A 68 -7.09 0.61 -9.68
C ASP A 68 -5.61 0.77 -9.31
N LEU A 69 -4.84 1.39 -10.20
CA LEU A 69 -3.42 1.69 -9.98
C LEU A 69 -3.19 2.94 -9.12
N TYR A 70 -4.26 3.67 -8.80
CA TYR A 70 -4.22 4.79 -7.87
C TYR A 70 -4.10 4.31 -6.42
N GLU A 71 -3.60 5.17 -5.54
CA GLU A 71 -3.33 4.84 -4.12
C GLU A 71 -4.55 4.21 -3.42
N GLY A 72 -5.78 4.64 -3.71
CA GLY A 72 -6.98 4.09 -3.11
C GLY A 72 -7.27 2.63 -3.47
N GLY A 73 -6.66 2.11 -4.52
CA GLY A 73 -6.82 0.70 -4.92
C GLY A 73 -5.98 -0.28 -4.11
N HIS A 74 -4.87 0.19 -3.53
CA HIS A 74 -3.87 -0.70 -2.92
C HIS A 74 -3.22 -0.15 -1.66
N ARG A 75 -3.33 1.13 -1.34
CA ARG A 75 -2.85 1.69 -0.08
C ARG A 75 -3.86 1.41 1.03
N VAL A 76 -3.55 0.45 1.86
CA VAL A 76 -4.40 -0.09 2.92
C VAL A 76 -3.84 0.22 4.31
N PRO A 77 -4.65 0.14 5.38
CA PRO A 77 -4.13 0.20 6.74
C PRO A 77 -3.07 -0.87 6.97
N PHE A 78 -2.00 -0.52 7.69
CA PHE A 78 -1.00 -1.46 8.17
C PHE A 78 -0.63 -1.10 9.60
N LEU A 79 -1.06 -1.93 10.55
CA LEU A 79 -0.81 -1.73 11.98
C LEU A 79 -0.02 -2.92 12.53
N ALA A 80 0.91 -2.62 13.42
CA ALA A 80 1.72 -3.65 14.08
C ALA A 80 1.73 -3.41 15.59
N ARG A 81 1.54 -4.47 16.36
CA ARG A 81 1.67 -4.47 17.82
C ARG A 81 2.64 -5.59 18.24
N TRP A 82 3.69 -5.23 18.94
CA TRP A 82 4.64 -6.18 19.51
C TRP A 82 5.24 -5.58 20.78
N PRO A 83 4.67 -5.88 21.96
CA PRO A 83 5.16 -5.35 23.21
C PRO A 83 6.65 -5.64 23.44
N GLY A 84 7.37 -4.69 24.00
CA GLY A 84 8.82 -4.81 24.21
C GLY A 84 9.69 -4.58 22.96
N VAL A 85 9.13 -4.60 21.74
CA VAL A 85 9.85 -4.36 20.48
C VAL A 85 9.37 -3.10 19.79
N ILE A 86 8.06 -2.94 19.62
CA ILE A 86 7.46 -1.75 19.00
C ILE A 86 6.99 -0.80 20.09
N ARG A 87 7.51 0.44 20.06
CA ARG A 87 7.08 1.49 20.99
C ARG A 87 5.63 1.90 20.65
N PRO A 88 4.70 1.89 21.65
CA PRO A 88 3.32 2.30 21.43
C PRO A 88 3.19 3.72 20.87
N GLY A 89 2.18 3.93 20.01
CA GLY A 89 1.87 5.24 19.42
C GLY A 89 2.85 5.75 18.38
N THR A 90 3.80 4.93 17.92
CA THR A 90 4.71 5.32 16.84
C THR A 90 4.04 5.21 15.47
N VAL A 91 4.42 6.13 14.57
CA VAL A 91 4.01 6.12 13.16
C VAL A 91 5.27 6.14 12.31
N SER A 92 5.27 5.40 11.21
CA SER A 92 6.33 5.42 10.19
C SER A 92 5.76 5.88 8.86
N GLU A 93 6.42 6.84 8.22
CA GLU A 93 6.10 7.33 6.88
C GLU A 93 6.85 6.56 5.77
N ALA A 94 7.62 5.54 6.15
CA ALA A 94 8.40 4.76 5.21
C ALA A 94 7.49 4.01 4.23
N LEU A 95 7.94 3.92 2.98
CA LEU A 95 7.29 3.08 1.98
C LEU A 95 7.49 1.61 2.35
N VAL A 96 6.40 0.91 2.58
CA VAL A 96 6.37 -0.52 2.91
C VAL A 96 5.32 -1.25 2.06
N SER A 97 5.42 -2.56 2.01
CA SER A 97 4.44 -3.40 1.30
C SER A 97 4.13 -4.66 2.13
N GLN A 98 2.97 -5.24 1.93
CA GLN A 98 2.60 -6.51 2.59
C GLN A 98 3.54 -7.67 2.22
N VAL A 99 4.16 -7.62 1.02
CA VAL A 99 5.16 -8.63 0.63
C VAL A 99 6.38 -8.61 1.55
N ASP A 100 6.64 -7.52 2.28
CA ASP A 100 7.75 -7.35 3.21
C ASP A 100 7.60 -8.22 4.49
N VAL A 101 6.41 -8.70 4.76
CA VAL A 101 6.13 -9.55 5.93
C VAL A 101 6.97 -10.82 5.89
N MET A 102 7.18 -11.42 4.71
CA MET A 102 7.94 -12.68 4.58
C MET A 102 9.40 -12.50 5.04
N ALA A 103 10.12 -11.51 4.53
CA ALA A 103 11.51 -11.25 4.94
C ALA A 103 11.60 -10.84 6.42
N THR A 104 10.62 -10.08 6.91
CA THR A 104 10.54 -9.66 8.30
C THR A 104 10.39 -10.87 9.23
N LEU A 105 9.49 -11.81 8.91
CA LEU A 105 9.31 -13.02 9.70
C LEU A 105 10.53 -13.93 9.64
N ALA A 106 11.18 -14.06 8.47
CA ALA A 106 12.42 -14.81 8.33
C ALA A 106 13.51 -14.25 9.26
N THR A 107 13.70 -12.93 9.29
CA THR A 107 14.64 -12.27 10.20
C THR A 107 14.28 -12.49 11.68
N ILE A 108 13.01 -12.34 12.04
CA ILE A 108 12.54 -12.53 13.44
C ILE A 108 12.79 -13.96 13.92
N THR A 109 12.59 -14.94 13.05
CA THR A 109 12.76 -16.38 13.40
C THR A 109 14.16 -16.92 13.16
N GLY A 110 15.08 -16.08 12.68
CA GLY A 110 16.47 -16.49 12.40
C GLY A 110 16.62 -17.41 11.19
N HIS A 111 15.68 -17.39 10.27
CA HIS A 111 15.72 -18.20 9.05
C HIS A 111 16.22 -17.39 7.86
N ASN A 112 16.96 -18.04 6.97
CA ASN A 112 17.35 -17.47 5.69
C ASN A 112 16.28 -17.79 4.63
N LEU A 113 15.89 -16.80 3.87
CA LEU A 113 15.01 -17.00 2.71
C LEU A 113 15.78 -17.74 1.60
N PRO A 114 15.12 -18.65 0.87
CA PRO A 114 15.67 -19.22 -0.37
C PRO A 114 15.95 -18.12 -1.40
N ARG A 115 16.90 -18.37 -2.28
CA ARG A 115 17.31 -17.38 -3.31
C ARG A 115 16.24 -17.12 -4.37
N ASP A 116 15.35 -18.05 -4.57
CA ASP A 116 14.27 -18.09 -5.54
C ASP A 116 12.89 -17.82 -4.90
N ALA A 117 12.89 -17.20 -3.72
CA ALA A 117 11.67 -16.84 -3.02
C ALA A 117 11.75 -15.42 -2.46
N ALA A 118 10.57 -14.81 -2.24
CA ALA A 118 10.43 -13.49 -1.63
C ALA A 118 11.21 -12.38 -2.36
N GLU A 119 11.16 -12.40 -3.69
CA GLU A 119 11.94 -11.56 -4.60
C GLU A 119 11.80 -10.06 -4.33
N ASP A 120 10.66 -9.65 -3.80
CA ASP A 120 10.31 -8.25 -3.53
C ASP A 120 10.17 -7.94 -2.04
N SER A 121 10.51 -8.90 -1.16
CA SER A 121 10.31 -8.80 0.27
C SER A 121 11.51 -8.15 0.96
N HIS A 122 11.29 -7.01 1.60
CA HIS A 122 12.28 -6.29 2.39
C HIS A 122 12.01 -6.48 3.88
N ASP A 123 13.05 -6.55 4.71
CA ASP A 123 12.91 -6.69 6.16
C ASP A 123 12.43 -5.38 6.81
N LEU A 124 11.25 -5.43 7.43
CA LEU A 124 10.67 -4.30 8.18
C LEU A 124 11.15 -4.22 9.63
N LEU A 125 11.87 -5.20 10.15
CA LEU A 125 12.27 -5.24 11.56
C LEU A 125 13.02 -3.98 12.02
N PRO A 126 13.89 -3.33 11.21
CA PRO A 126 14.49 -2.05 11.56
C PRO A 126 13.46 -0.95 11.82
N LEU A 127 12.40 -0.86 10.97
CA LEU A 127 11.32 0.12 11.14
C LEU A 127 10.45 -0.20 12.36
N LEU A 128 10.13 -1.47 12.58
CA LEU A 128 9.36 -1.93 13.75
C LEU A 128 10.08 -1.60 15.06
N ARG A 129 11.40 -1.57 15.06
CA ARG A 129 12.25 -1.15 16.19
C ARG A 129 12.45 0.37 16.31
N GLY A 130 11.76 1.14 15.47
CA GLY A 130 11.80 2.61 15.50
C GLY A 130 12.90 3.24 14.64
N GLY A 131 13.53 2.48 13.76
CA GLY A 131 14.43 3.03 12.72
C GLY A 131 13.65 3.90 11.72
N THR A 132 14.36 4.87 11.11
CA THR A 132 13.76 5.83 10.15
C THR A 132 14.33 5.69 8.74
N ALA A 133 15.36 4.87 8.55
CA ALA A 133 15.95 4.63 7.23
C ALA A 133 14.96 3.86 6.33
N PRO A 134 14.78 4.27 5.07
CA PRO A 134 13.94 3.54 4.13
C PRO A 134 14.44 2.11 3.94
N VAL A 135 13.54 1.14 3.99
CA VAL A 135 13.86 -0.29 3.73
C VAL A 135 13.78 -0.62 2.24
N ARG A 136 13.04 0.18 1.48
CA ARG A 136 12.93 0.05 0.01
C ARG A 136 13.01 1.41 -0.68
N ALA A 137 13.62 1.46 -1.84
CA ALA A 137 13.72 2.67 -2.66
C ALA A 137 12.47 2.90 -3.52
N ALA A 138 11.83 1.81 -3.96
CA ALA A 138 10.66 1.84 -4.82
C ALA A 138 9.73 0.65 -4.54
N HIS A 139 8.48 0.79 -4.97
CA HIS A 139 7.49 -0.28 -4.99
C HIS A 139 6.80 -0.33 -6.35
N VAL A 140 6.80 -1.50 -6.97
CA VAL A 140 6.08 -1.77 -8.21
C VAL A 140 4.79 -2.49 -7.88
N HIS A 141 3.69 -2.03 -8.46
CA HIS A 141 2.42 -2.73 -8.39
C HIS A 141 1.77 -2.78 -9.77
N ASN A 142 0.92 -3.74 -9.97
CA ASN A 142 0.26 -3.99 -11.24
C ASN A 142 -1.20 -4.40 -11.05
N THR A 143 -1.93 -4.28 -12.12
CA THR A 143 -3.33 -4.73 -12.19
C THR A 143 -3.58 -5.48 -13.50
N ASN A 144 -4.85 -5.78 -13.79
CA ASN A 144 -5.25 -6.41 -15.04
C ASN A 144 -4.71 -5.67 -16.28
N ALA A 145 -4.70 -6.34 -17.42
CA ALA A 145 -4.32 -5.76 -18.72
C ALA A 145 -2.87 -5.21 -18.80
N ASN A 146 -1.95 -5.77 -18.01
CA ASN A 146 -0.55 -5.34 -17.98
C ASN A 146 -0.33 -3.87 -17.62
N GLY A 147 -1.27 -3.26 -16.90
CA GLY A 147 -1.08 -1.96 -16.28
C GLY A 147 -0.07 -2.05 -15.14
N TYR A 148 0.94 -1.20 -15.15
CA TYR A 148 1.96 -1.13 -14.12
C TYR A 148 2.08 0.27 -13.57
N ALA A 149 2.38 0.35 -12.29
CA ALA A 149 2.77 1.58 -11.65
C ALA A 149 4.02 1.35 -10.78
N ILE A 150 4.78 2.43 -10.58
CA ILE A 150 5.92 2.46 -9.68
C ILE A 150 5.82 3.67 -8.77
N ARG A 151 6.02 3.45 -7.48
CA ARG A 151 6.21 4.50 -6.49
C ARG A 151 7.66 4.54 -6.04
N ALA A 152 8.29 5.73 -6.10
CA ALA A 152 9.61 5.97 -5.56
C ALA A 152 9.60 7.30 -4.78
N GLY A 153 9.79 7.22 -3.47
CA GLY A 153 9.57 8.35 -2.57
C GLY A 153 8.15 8.88 -2.67
N ASP A 154 8.02 10.18 -2.96
CA ASP A 154 6.72 10.86 -3.11
C ASP A 154 6.14 10.75 -4.53
N TRP A 155 6.86 10.20 -5.49
CA TRP A 155 6.44 10.13 -6.87
C TRP A 155 5.79 8.79 -7.22
N VAL A 156 4.67 8.86 -7.93
CA VAL A 156 3.99 7.69 -8.52
C VAL A 156 3.88 7.90 -10.03
N LEU A 157 4.42 6.95 -10.79
CA LEU A 157 4.26 6.85 -12.24
C LEU A 157 3.33 5.68 -12.55
N ILE A 158 2.30 5.93 -13.34
CA ILE A 158 1.38 4.92 -13.88
C ILE A 158 1.63 4.81 -15.38
N LEU A 159 1.96 3.62 -15.85
CA LEU A 159 2.12 3.26 -17.27
C LEU A 159 1.01 2.29 -17.65
N ALA A 160 -0.14 2.85 -17.99
CA ALA A 160 -1.32 2.13 -18.41
C ALA A 160 -2.19 3.05 -19.26
N LYS A 161 -3.09 2.48 -20.05
CA LYS A 161 -4.05 3.27 -20.85
C LYS A 161 -4.93 4.16 -19.95
N ASP A 162 -5.20 3.70 -18.75
CA ASP A 162 -5.93 4.38 -17.68
C ASP A 162 -5.50 3.71 -16.37
N GLY A 163 -5.26 4.47 -15.31
CA GLY A 163 -5.00 3.93 -13.98
C GLY A 163 -6.21 3.22 -13.36
N TYR A 164 -7.38 3.37 -13.95
CA TYR A 164 -8.60 2.69 -13.54
C TYR A 164 -8.80 1.35 -14.24
N VAL A 165 -9.20 0.37 -13.45
CA VAL A 165 -9.73 -0.93 -13.89
C VAL A 165 -11.15 -1.12 -13.36
N SER A 166 -11.47 -0.50 -12.23
CA SER A 166 -12.81 -0.48 -11.67
C SER A 166 -13.76 0.39 -12.50
N ALA A 167 -15.06 0.08 -12.43
CA ALA A 167 -16.07 0.92 -13.05
C ALA A 167 -16.17 2.26 -12.31
N ARG A 168 -15.89 3.35 -13.03
CA ARG A 168 -15.93 4.73 -12.51
C ARG A 168 -17.37 5.23 -12.41
N ASP A 169 -17.66 6.00 -11.36
CA ASP A 169 -18.83 6.87 -11.30
C ASP A 169 -18.42 8.31 -11.65
N ARG A 170 -18.55 8.64 -12.93
CA ARG A 170 -18.16 9.95 -13.48
C ARG A 170 -18.94 11.11 -12.85
N ALA A 171 -20.20 10.90 -12.49
CA ALA A 171 -21.02 11.92 -11.86
C ALA A 171 -20.53 12.19 -10.42
N TRP A 172 -20.18 11.14 -9.69
CA TRP A 172 -19.58 11.26 -8.36
C TRP A 172 -18.22 11.96 -8.44
N GLU A 173 -17.36 11.55 -9.36
CA GLU A 173 -16.02 12.13 -9.57
C GLU A 173 -16.10 13.63 -9.87
N ALA A 174 -17.00 14.04 -10.77
CA ALA A 174 -17.20 15.46 -11.09
C ALA A 174 -17.63 16.29 -9.87
N ARG A 175 -18.55 15.75 -9.04
CA ARG A 175 -18.98 16.42 -7.81
C ARG A 175 -17.86 16.55 -6.78
N HIS A 176 -16.89 15.63 -6.78
CA HIS A 176 -15.76 15.61 -5.85
C HIS A 176 -14.48 16.22 -6.42
N GLY A 177 -14.58 16.90 -7.57
CA GLY A 177 -13.47 17.65 -8.16
C GLY A 177 -12.36 16.76 -8.75
N TYR A 178 -12.69 15.55 -9.17
CA TYR A 178 -11.79 14.75 -9.98
C TYR A 178 -11.84 15.21 -11.44
N PRO A 179 -10.70 15.26 -12.13
CA PRO A 179 -10.68 15.73 -13.52
C PRO A 179 -11.42 14.76 -14.45
N ALA A 180 -12.08 15.30 -15.45
CA ALA A 180 -12.87 14.51 -16.42
C ALA A 180 -11.98 13.67 -17.35
N ASP A 181 -10.85 14.25 -17.79
CA ASP A 181 -9.99 13.72 -18.85
C ASP A 181 -8.50 13.86 -18.47
N ASP A 182 -8.08 13.25 -17.38
CA ASP A 182 -6.67 13.20 -16.99
C ASP A 182 -6.02 11.83 -17.26
N ALA A 183 -6.84 10.88 -17.68
CA ALA A 183 -6.39 9.55 -18.01
C ALA A 183 -5.59 9.57 -19.32
N GLY A 184 -4.34 9.19 -19.25
CA GLY A 184 -3.43 9.05 -20.37
C GLY A 184 -2.68 7.73 -20.29
N GLU A 185 -1.91 7.40 -21.32
CA GLU A 185 -1.03 6.23 -21.28
C GLU A 185 0.11 6.40 -20.26
N VAL A 186 0.38 7.65 -19.85
CA VAL A 186 1.40 8.01 -18.86
C VAL A 186 0.82 9.02 -17.87
N GLU A 187 0.80 8.65 -16.61
CA GLU A 187 0.36 9.53 -15.54
C GLU A 187 1.45 9.63 -14.47
N LEU A 188 1.74 10.85 -14.01
CA LEU A 188 2.72 11.12 -12.96
C LEU A 188 2.10 11.99 -11.88
N TYR A 189 2.26 11.59 -10.62
CA TYR A 189 1.74 12.31 -9.46
C TYR A 189 2.82 12.47 -8.39
N ASN A 190 2.76 13.61 -7.66
CA ASN A 190 3.57 13.82 -6.48
C ASN A 190 2.66 13.75 -5.24
N LEU A 191 2.73 12.66 -4.50
CA LEU A 191 1.85 12.38 -3.36
C LEU A 191 2.05 13.34 -2.18
N LYS A 192 3.19 14.04 -2.11
CA LYS A 192 3.41 15.04 -1.07
C LYS A 192 2.54 16.28 -1.25
N THR A 193 2.24 16.64 -2.49
CA THR A 193 1.44 17.83 -2.84
C THR A 193 0.05 17.47 -3.36
N ASP A 194 -0.13 16.25 -3.85
CA ASP A 194 -1.37 15.74 -4.45
C ASP A 194 -1.62 14.29 -4.06
N LEU A 195 -1.93 14.06 -2.79
CA LEU A 195 -2.22 12.73 -2.26
C LEU A 195 -3.46 12.09 -2.93
N GLY A 196 -4.39 12.93 -3.39
CA GLY A 196 -5.60 12.52 -4.11
C GLY A 196 -5.37 12.22 -5.59
N GLN A 197 -4.16 12.37 -6.11
CA GLN A 197 -3.80 12.10 -7.51
C GLN A 197 -4.77 12.78 -8.51
N ARG A 198 -4.99 14.06 -8.33
CA ARG A 198 -5.96 14.86 -9.12
C ARG A 198 -5.33 15.54 -10.31
N HIS A 199 -4.00 15.76 -10.28
CA HIS A 199 -3.30 16.54 -11.28
C HIS A 199 -2.17 15.73 -11.91
N ASN A 200 -2.41 15.18 -13.10
CA ASN A 200 -1.37 14.52 -13.88
C ASN A 200 -0.32 15.54 -14.32
N VAL A 201 0.89 15.43 -13.79
CA VAL A 201 2.01 16.33 -14.07
C VAL A 201 3.07 15.74 -15.01
N ALA A 202 2.75 14.62 -15.69
CA ALA A 202 3.70 13.93 -16.58
C ALA A 202 4.29 14.86 -17.65
N GLY A 203 3.45 15.70 -18.26
CA GLY A 203 3.90 16.67 -19.29
C GLY A 203 4.84 17.74 -18.75
N ALA A 204 4.71 18.13 -17.48
CA ALA A 204 5.56 19.11 -16.83
C ALA A 204 6.88 18.52 -16.31
N HIS A 205 6.97 17.20 -16.14
CA HIS A 205 8.12 16.51 -15.54
C HIS A 205 8.64 15.33 -16.40
N PRO A 206 8.99 15.55 -17.69
CA PRO A 206 9.41 14.47 -18.59
C PRO A 206 10.67 13.75 -18.12
N ALA A 207 11.58 14.43 -17.44
CA ALA A 207 12.78 13.79 -16.88
C ALA A 207 12.43 12.80 -15.75
N LYS A 208 11.46 13.13 -14.89
CA LYS A 208 11.00 12.22 -13.83
C LYS A 208 10.23 11.02 -14.40
N VAL A 209 9.44 11.23 -15.45
CA VAL A 209 8.80 10.13 -16.20
C VAL A 209 9.85 9.19 -16.76
N ALA A 210 10.89 9.71 -17.41
CA ALA A 210 11.98 8.87 -17.98
C ALA A 210 12.72 8.10 -16.87
N GLU A 211 13.07 8.75 -15.77
CA GLU A 211 13.73 8.14 -14.60
C GLU A 211 12.92 6.95 -14.06
N LEU A 212 11.64 7.16 -13.75
CA LEU A 212 10.81 6.13 -13.15
C LEU A 212 10.45 5.03 -14.15
N THR A 213 10.31 5.36 -15.43
CA THR A 213 10.12 4.36 -16.49
C THR A 213 11.35 3.44 -16.60
N ALA A 214 12.55 4.01 -16.56
CA ALA A 214 13.78 3.25 -16.58
C ALA A 214 13.91 2.33 -15.35
N LEU A 215 13.60 2.86 -14.17
CA LEU A 215 13.61 2.09 -12.91
C LEU A 215 12.59 0.94 -12.95
N LEU A 216 11.36 1.21 -13.38
CA LEU A 216 10.33 0.18 -13.53
C LEU A 216 10.77 -0.93 -14.48
N ARG A 217 11.34 -0.56 -15.63
CA ARG A 217 11.87 -1.53 -16.61
C ARG A 217 12.97 -2.37 -15.99
N GLN A 218 13.94 -1.73 -15.34
CA GLN A 218 15.06 -2.41 -14.66
C GLN A 218 14.54 -3.44 -13.65
N LEU A 219 13.63 -3.06 -12.75
CA LEU A 219 13.10 -3.96 -11.73
C LEU A 219 12.34 -5.15 -12.35
N ARG A 220 11.57 -4.92 -13.41
CA ARG A 220 10.87 -5.99 -14.13
C ARG A 220 11.82 -6.95 -14.84
N GLU A 221 12.85 -6.45 -15.50
CA GLU A 221 13.88 -7.27 -16.18
C GLU A 221 14.73 -8.05 -15.17
N GLN A 222 15.04 -7.43 -14.04
CA GLN A 222 15.79 -8.04 -12.94
C GLN A 222 14.98 -9.14 -12.23
N GLY A 223 13.65 -9.04 -12.22
CA GLY A 223 12.73 -9.99 -11.60
C GLY A 223 12.73 -9.96 -10.07
N HIS A 224 13.31 -8.94 -9.45
CA HIS A 224 13.28 -8.72 -8.01
C HIS A 224 13.59 -7.27 -7.66
N SER A 225 13.10 -6.80 -6.50
CA SER A 225 13.41 -5.48 -5.95
C SER A 225 14.17 -5.55 -4.62
N ALA A 226 14.07 -6.66 -3.89
CA ALA A 226 14.80 -6.87 -2.66
C ALA A 226 16.26 -7.28 -2.90
N PRO A 227 17.18 -6.96 -1.96
CA PRO A 227 18.56 -7.44 -2.02
C PRO A 227 18.60 -8.98 -2.04
N ARG A 228 19.24 -9.57 -3.03
CA ARG A 228 19.49 -11.00 -3.05
C ARG A 228 20.58 -11.35 -2.06
N LEU A 229 20.33 -12.34 -1.20
CA LEU A 229 21.39 -12.89 -0.36
C LEU A 229 22.49 -13.46 -1.27
N THR A 230 23.68 -12.86 -1.22
CA THR A 230 24.87 -13.45 -1.87
C THR A 230 25.19 -14.76 -1.19
N ALA A 231 25.59 -15.80 -1.97
CA ALA A 231 26.10 -17.01 -1.35
C ALA A 231 27.22 -16.64 -0.40
N PRO A 232 27.33 -17.27 0.78
CA PRO A 232 28.59 -17.23 1.49
C PRO A 232 29.68 -17.69 0.51
N SER A 233 30.71 -16.85 0.33
CA SER A 233 31.93 -17.28 -0.36
C SER A 233 32.39 -18.57 0.29
N ARG A 234 32.44 -19.66 -0.48
CA ARG A 234 32.98 -20.94 -0.02
C ARG A 234 34.44 -20.80 0.31
#